data_2993d4c515ea51c15605104a84e62859
#
_entry.id   2993d4c515ea51c15605104a84e62859
#
_cell.length_a   1.000
_cell.length_b   1.000
_cell.length_c   1.000
_cell.angle_alpha   90.00
_cell.angle_beta   90.00
_cell.angle_gamma   90.00
#
_symmetry.space_group_name_H-M   'P 1'
#
loop_
_entity.id
_entity.type
_entity.pdbx_description
1 polymer ?
#
loop_
_entity_poly.entity_id
_entity_poly.type
_entity_poly.pdbx_seq_one_letter_code
_entity_poly.pdbx_strand_id
1 'polypeptide(L)'
;MPSSKPEFPDDAKTTTPAFTSDAIAFAVFVYVVMDGFDLGLGILFPLFPEKKDRDIIMNSVAPVWDGNETWLVLGGGGLMAAFPLAYAVLMPALYTPMIVMLLGLVFRGVAFEFRWRTTKERNKWDIAFFGGSLLATLAQGIALGAILQGIHVSGRHYAGGWWDWLTPFSILTGVALVIGYALLGATWL
;
A
#
# COMPACT_ATOMS: atom_id res chain seq x y z
N MET A 1 -27.99 -47.07 -0.20
CA MET A 1 -27.95 -46.06 -1.29
C MET A 1 -26.68 -45.28 -1.13
N PRO A 2 -25.75 -45.32 -2.09
CA PRO A 2 -24.53 -44.46 -2.03
C PRO A 2 -24.94 -43.03 -2.35
N SER A 3 -24.62 -42.11 -1.44
CA SER A 3 -24.77 -40.68 -1.61
C SER A 3 -23.77 -40.23 -2.68
N SER A 4 -24.25 -39.95 -3.90
CA SER A 4 -23.47 -39.28 -4.94
C SER A 4 -23.24 -37.84 -4.49
N LYS A 5 -22.00 -37.52 -4.09
CA LYS A 5 -21.59 -36.11 -3.94
C LYS A 5 -21.76 -35.43 -5.29
N PRO A 6 -22.28 -34.19 -5.32
CA PRO A 6 -22.32 -33.44 -6.56
C PRO A 6 -20.90 -33.23 -7.09
N GLU A 7 -20.63 -33.77 -8.25
CA GLU A 7 -19.37 -33.58 -8.96
C GLU A 7 -19.45 -32.22 -9.68
N PHE A 8 -18.69 -31.23 -9.20
CA PHE A 8 -18.56 -29.95 -9.89
C PHE A 8 -17.72 -30.17 -11.17
N PRO A 9 -18.07 -29.54 -12.29
CA PRO A 9 -17.26 -29.59 -13.50
C PRO A 9 -15.82 -29.20 -13.23
N ASP A 10 -14.85 -29.89 -13.81
CA ASP A 10 -13.41 -29.65 -13.55
C ASP A 10 -12.93 -28.25 -13.96
N ASP A 11 -13.58 -27.64 -14.95
CA ASP A 11 -13.38 -26.26 -15.37
C ASP A 11 -13.76 -25.24 -14.29
N ALA A 12 -14.82 -25.50 -13.51
CA ALA A 12 -15.19 -24.64 -12.39
C ALA A 12 -14.17 -24.64 -11.24
N LYS A 13 -13.41 -25.73 -11.07
CA LYS A 13 -12.38 -25.84 -10.04
C LYS A 13 -11.10 -25.06 -10.36
N THR A 14 -10.82 -24.84 -11.65
CA THR A 14 -9.61 -24.16 -12.13
C THR A 14 -9.83 -22.67 -12.42
N THR A 15 -11.02 -22.28 -12.86
CA THR A 15 -11.34 -20.90 -13.24
C THR A 15 -11.57 -19.99 -12.01
N THR A 16 -12.15 -20.51 -10.93
CA THR A 16 -12.46 -19.71 -9.74
C THR A 16 -11.21 -19.16 -9.03
N PRO A 17 -10.14 -19.97 -8.78
CA PRO A 17 -8.91 -19.44 -8.18
C PRO A 17 -8.18 -18.43 -9.07
N ALA A 18 -8.13 -18.67 -10.39
CA ALA A 18 -7.49 -17.76 -11.33
C ALA A 18 -8.22 -16.42 -11.38
N PHE A 19 -9.54 -16.40 -11.53
CA PHE A 19 -10.33 -15.17 -11.50
C PHE A 19 -10.15 -14.38 -10.21
N THR A 20 -10.07 -15.07 -9.07
CA THR A 20 -9.88 -14.42 -7.76
C THR A 20 -8.47 -13.80 -7.63
N SER A 21 -7.43 -14.48 -8.10
CA SER A 21 -6.07 -13.94 -8.13
C SER A 21 -5.96 -12.71 -9.03
N ASP A 22 -6.60 -12.75 -10.20
CA ASP A 22 -6.61 -11.62 -11.13
C ASP A 22 -7.35 -10.42 -10.55
N ALA A 23 -8.46 -10.64 -9.84
CA ALA A 23 -9.20 -9.58 -9.16
C ALA A 23 -8.38 -8.93 -8.03
N ILE A 24 -7.63 -9.71 -7.24
CA ILE A 24 -6.73 -9.18 -6.21
C ILE A 24 -5.56 -8.42 -6.85
N ALA A 25 -4.95 -8.99 -7.90
CA ALA A 25 -3.87 -8.32 -8.63
C ALA A 25 -4.34 -6.99 -9.23
N PHE A 26 -5.54 -6.96 -9.80
CA PHE A 26 -6.18 -5.74 -10.29
C PHE A 26 -6.42 -4.72 -9.18
N ALA A 27 -6.92 -5.15 -8.02
CA ALA A 27 -7.13 -4.26 -6.88
C ALA A 27 -5.81 -3.62 -6.39
N VAL A 28 -4.74 -4.42 -6.29
CA VAL A 28 -3.41 -3.92 -5.93
C VAL A 28 -2.86 -2.98 -7.00
N PHE A 29 -3.04 -3.30 -8.28
CA PHE A 29 -2.62 -2.43 -9.38
C PHE A 29 -3.35 -1.07 -9.33
N VAL A 30 -4.67 -1.09 -9.13
CA VAL A 30 -5.47 0.14 -9.00
C VAL A 30 -5.01 0.95 -7.77
N TYR A 31 -4.75 0.28 -6.65
CA TYR A 31 -4.18 0.93 -5.47
C TYR A 31 -2.87 1.65 -5.79
N VAL A 32 -1.92 0.96 -6.44
CA VAL A 32 -0.61 1.53 -6.80
C VAL A 32 -0.74 2.77 -7.69
N VAL A 33 -1.68 2.76 -8.63
CA VAL A 33 -1.90 3.90 -9.53
C VAL A 33 -2.63 5.03 -8.84
N MET A 34 -3.73 4.72 -8.15
CA MET A 34 -4.63 5.72 -7.58
C MET A 34 -4.05 6.35 -6.29
N ASP A 35 -3.54 5.54 -5.39
CA ASP A 35 -2.91 6.06 -4.16
C ASP A 35 -1.47 6.54 -4.43
N GLY A 36 -0.84 6.03 -5.50
CA GLY A 36 0.50 6.43 -5.88
C GLY A 36 0.63 7.90 -6.26
N PHE A 37 -0.33 8.49 -6.97
CA PHE A 37 -0.29 9.94 -7.25
C PHE A 37 -0.57 10.75 -5.99
N ASP A 38 -1.45 10.29 -5.11
CA ASP A 38 -1.77 10.95 -3.83
C ASP A 38 -0.54 11.01 -2.91
N LEU A 39 0.13 9.85 -2.73
CA LEU A 39 1.36 9.75 -1.96
C LEU A 39 2.48 10.57 -2.62
N GLY A 40 2.52 10.56 -3.95
CA GLY A 40 3.46 11.36 -4.73
C GLY A 40 3.32 12.87 -4.48
N LEU A 41 2.10 13.37 -4.39
CA LEU A 41 1.84 14.77 -4.01
C LEU A 41 2.35 15.08 -2.60
N GLY A 42 2.15 14.16 -1.66
CA GLY A 42 2.69 14.28 -0.31
C GLY A 42 4.23 14.32 -0.30
N ILE A 43 4.88 13.51 -1.12
CA ILE A 43 6.35 13.49 -1.27
C ILE A 43 6.86 14.81 -1.86
N LEU A 44 6.16 15.37 -2.84
CA LEU A 44 6.54 16.63 -3.49
C LEU A 44 6.19 17.88 -2.66
N PHE A 45 5.34 17.74 -1.64
CA PHE A 45 4.78 18.85 -0.87
C PHE A 45 5.80 19.86 -0.32
N PRO A 46 6.99 19.47 0.18
CA PRO A 46 8.00 20.42 0.65
C PRO A 46 8.58 21.32 -0.43
N LEU A 47 8.46 20.94 -1.72
CA LEU A 47 8.98 21.73 -2.84
C LEU A 47 8.14 22.99 -3.11
N PHE A 48 6.94 23.07 -2.52
CA PHE A 48 6.04 24.21 -2.66
C PHE A 48 6.10 25.09 -1.41
N PRO A 49 6.86 26.23 -1.45
CA PRO A 49 7.04 27.08 -0.27
C PRO A 49 5.78 27.92 0.05
N GLU A 50 4.95 28.21 -0.96
CA GLU A 50 3.77 29.06 -0.79
C GLU A 50 2.62 28.29 -0.16
N LYS A 51 2.00 28.89 0.87
CA LYS A 51 0.84 28.29 1.54
C LYS A 51 -0.34 28.07 0.60
N LYS A 52 -0.52 28.97 -0.36
CA LYS A 52 -1.61 28.91 -1.34
C LYS A 52 -1.49 27.67 -2.23
N ASP A 53 -0.28 27.38 -2.70
CA ASP A 53 0.00 26.21 -3.55
C ASP A 53 -0.22 24.91 -2.76
N ARG A 54 0.25 24.85 -1.51
CA ARG A 54 0.00 23.72 -0.61
C ARG A 54 -1.50 23.50 -0.37
N ASP A 55 -2.27 24.58 -0.22
CA ASP A 55 -3.73 24.49 -0.05
C ASP A 55 -4.41 23.95 -1.32
N ILE A 56 -3.95 24.34 -2.50
CA ILE A 56 -4.45 23.84 -3.78
C ILE A 56 -4.15 22.34 -3.92
N ILE A 57 -2.90 21.92 -3.64
CA ILE A 57 -2.47 20.52 -3.71
C ILE A 57 -3.35 19.66 -2.77
N MET A 58 -3.48 20.05 -1.50
CA MET A 58 -4.30 19.31 -0.55
C MET A 58 -5.77 19.21 -0.98
N ASN A 59 -6.35 20.32 -1.48
CA ASN A 59 -7.73 20.33 -1.94
C ASN A 59 -7.97 19.47 -3.18
N SER A 60 -6.94 19.28 -4.03
CA SER A 60 -7.09 18.47 -5.24
C SER A 60 -7.24 16.98 -4.94
N VAL A 61 -6.66 16.50 -3.85
CA VAL A 61 -6.70 15.08 -3.46
C VAL A 61 -7.67 14.79 -2.31
N ALA A 62 -8.05 15.79 -1.54
CA ALA A 62 -8.96 15.63 -0.41
C ALA A 62 -10.28 14.88 -0.73
N PRO A 63 -10.90 15.01 -1.91
CA PRO A 63 -12.11 14.27 -2.24
C PRO A 63 -11.91 12.80 -2.57
N VAL A 64 -10.70 12.36 -2.89
CA VAL A 64 -10.43 11.04 -3.50
C VAL A 64 -9.51 10.13 -2.69
N TRP A 65 -8.65 10.68 -1.83
CA TRP A 65 -7.61 9.92 -1.12
C TRP A 65 -8.15 8.73 -0.31
N ASP A 66 -9.24 8.89 0.41
CA ASP A 66 -9.84 7.82 1.23
C ASP A 66 -10.39 6.68 0.35
N GLY A 67 -11.02 7.04 -0.78
CA GLY A 67 -11.46 6.08 -1.78
C GLY A 67 -10.31 5.32 -2.43
N ASN A 68 -9.16 5.97 -2.64
CA ASN A 68 -7.99 5.35 -3.22
C ASN A 68 -7.36 4.33 -2.25
N GLU A 69 -7.29 4.64 -0.95
CA GLU A 69 -6.82 3.68 0.07
C GLU A 69 -7.73 2.45 0.23
N THR A 70 -9.01 2.54 -0.13
CA THR A 70 -9.95 1.41 -0.08
C THR A 70 -9.49 0.23 -0.95
N TRP A 71 -8.78 0.49 -2.04
CA TRP A 71 -8.22 -0.57 -2.89
C TRP A 71 -7.17 -1.41 -2.19
N LEU A 72 -6.39 -0.82 -1.27
CA LEU A 72 -5.46 -1.58 -0.41
C LEU A 72 -6.22 -2.54 0.52
N VAL A 73 -7.32 -2.08 1.11
CA VAL A 73 -8.17 -2.90 1.98
C VAL A 73 -8.78 -4.05 1.19
N LEU A 74 -9.24 -3.79 -0.03
CA LEU A 74 -9.77 -4.83 -0.93
C LEU A 74 -8.70 -5.87 -1.29
N GLY A 75 -7.49 -5.43 -1.62
CA GLY A 75 -6.36 -6.32 -1.91
C GLY A 75 -5.97 -7.19 -0.72
N GLY A 76 -5.78 -6.59 0.45
CA GLY A 76 -5.42 -7.31 1.68
C GLY A 76 -6.52 -8.22 2.21
N GLY A 77 -7.76 -7.74 2.25
CA GLY A 77 -8.93 -8.53 2.65
C GLY A 77 -9.24 -9.65 1.66
N GLY A 78 -9.10 -9.39 0.37
CA GLY A 78 -9.23 -10.39 -0.69
C GLY A 78 -8.17 -11.49 -0.58
N LEU A 79 -6.93 -11.12 -0.32
CA LEU A 79 -5.84 -12.08 -0.08
C LEU A 79 -6.14 -12.98 1.13
N MET A 80 -6.58 -12.38 2.25
CA MET A 80 -6.95 -13.12 3.45
C MET A 80 -8.11 -14.08 3.20
N ALA A 81 -9.14 -13.64 2.48
CA ALA A 81 -10.35 -14.43 2.24
C ALA A 81 -10.12 -15.56 1.25
N ALA A 82 -9.42 -15.31 0.15
CA ALA A 82 -9.25 -16.26 -0.94
C ALA A 82 -7.99 -17.13 -0.80
N PHE A 83 -6.92 -16.57 -0.22
CA PHE A 83 -5.62 -17.24 -0.09
C PHE A 83 -5.10 -17.17 1.35
N PRO A 84 -5.81 -17.75 2.35
CA PRO A 84 -5.47 -17.60 3.77
C PRO A 84 -4.07 -18.14 4.10
N LEU A 85 -3.58 -19.15 3.38
CA LEU A 85 -2.23 -19.66 3.55
C LEU A 85 -1.17 -18.66 3.10
N ALA A 86 -1.37 -18.01 1.95
CA ALA A 86 -0.47 -16.97 1.47
C ALA A 86 -0.46 -15.78 2.44
N TYR A 87 -1.63 -15.37 2.91
CA TYR A 87 -1.75 -14.32 3.93
C TYR A 87 -0.98 -14.68 5.21
N ALA A 88 -1.16 -15.92 5.70
CA ALA A 88 -0.50 -16.41 6.92
C ALA A 88 1.04 -16.50 6.81
N VAL A 89 1.58 -16.61 5.59
CA VAL A 89 3.03 -16.61 5.33
C VAL A 89 3.56 -15.17 5.11
N LEU A 90 2.84 -14.38 4.30
CA LEU A 90 3.27 -13.03 3.91
C LEU A 90 3.22 -12.04 5.08
N MET A 91 2.18 -12.09 5.91
CA MET A 91 2.02 -11.11 6.99
C MET A 91 3.13 -11.18 8.04
N PRO A 92 3.54 -12.36 8.57
CA PRO A 92 4.69 -12.43 9.46
C PRO A 92 6.01 -11.99 8.82
N ALA A 93 6.23 -12.31 7.55
CA ALA A 93 7.44 -11.92 6.82
C ALA A 93 7.55 -10.40 6.61
N LEU A 94 6.41 -9.73 6.43
CA LEU A 94 6.33 -8.31 6.11
C LEU A 94 5.77 -7.47 7.27
N TYR A 95 5.69 -8.03 8.47
CA TYR A 95 5.04 -7.42 9.63
C TYR A 95 5.52 -5.98 9.86
N THR A 96 6.83 -5.78 9.93
CA THR A 96 7.42 -4.46 10.20
C THR A 96 7.13 -3.44 9.10
N PRO A 97 7.45 -3.68 7.81
CA PRO A 97 7.15 -2.70 6.77
C PRO A 97 5.65 -2.46 6.62
N MET A 98 4.78 -3.45 6.84
CA MET A 98 3.33 -3.25 6.80
C MET A 98 2.83 -2.33 7.92
N ILE A 99 3.32 -2.49 9.16
CA ILE A 99 2.97 -1.58 10.26
C ILE A 99 3.49 -0.16 9.98
N VAL A 100 4.72 -0.03 9.51
CA VAL A 100 5.31 1.28 9.18
C VAL A 100 4.51 1.97 8.08
N MET A 101 4.10 1.23 7.04
CA MET A 101 3.23 1.73 5.98
C MET A 101 1.89 2.24 6.54
N LEU A 102 1.20 1.43 7.34
CA LEU A 102 -0.09 1.79 7.92
C LEU A 102 0.02 3.01 8.84
N LEU A 103 1.06 3.10 9.66
CA LEU A 103 1.32 4.29 10.48
C LEU A 103 1.54 5.53 9.61
N GLY A 104 2.29 5.40 8.50
CA GLY A 104 2.46 6.48 7.54
C GLY A 104 1.13 6.97 6.96
N LEU A 105 0.26 6.05 6.55
CA LEU A 105 -1.08 6.36 6.04
C LEU A 105 -1.96 7.02 7.11
N VAL A 106 -1.92 6.56 8.37
CA VAL A 106 -2.65 7.19 9.48
C VAL A 106 -2.19 8.63 9.70
N PHE A 107 -0.88 8.89 9.77
CA PHE A 107 -0.36 10.26 9.93
C PHE A 107 -0.76 11.16 8.77
N ARG A 108 -0.72 10.66 7.54
CA ARG A 108 -1.19 11.36 6.35
C ARG A 108 -2.68 11.68 6.43
N GLY A 109 -3.52 10.69 6.74
CA GLY A 109 -4.97 10.86 6.87
C GLY A 109 -5.36 11.87 7.95
N VAL A 110 -4.70 11.80 9.12
CA VAL A 110 -4.89 12.77 10.20
C VAL A 110 -4.48 14.18 9.76
N ALA A 111 -3.42 14.32 8.95
CA ALA A 111 -2.98 15.61 8.45
C ALA A 111 -4.03 16.29 7.57
N PHE A 112 -4.78 15.55 6.75
CA PHE A 112 -5.90 16.10 5.95
C PHE A 112 -6.94 16.79 6.81
N GLU A 113 -7.35 16.16 7.91
CA GLU A 113 -8.41 16.68 8.77
C GLU A 113 -7.92 17.83 9.67
N PHE A 114 -6.76 17.66 10.32
CA PHE A 114 -6.32 18.60 11.35
C PHE A 114 -5.63 19.85 10.80
N ARG A 115 -5.04 19.79 9.61
CA ARG A 115 -4.41 20.94 8.97
C ARG A 115 -5.37 22.12 8.77
N TRP A 116 -6.63 21.84 8.45
CA TRP A 116 -7.66 22.87 8.25
C TRP A 116 -8.22 23.42 9.55
N ARG A 117 -8.17 22.65 10.63
CA ARG A 117 -8.70 23.04 11.94
C ARG A 117 -7.70 23.87 12.77
N THR A 118 -6.41 23.86 12.39
CA THR A 118 -5.35 24.51 13.15
C THR A 118 -4.72 25.65 12.33
N THR A 119 -4.67 26.85 12.92
CA THR A 119 -4.03 28.01 12.26
C THR A 119 -2.57 28.16 12.63
N LYS A 120 -2.19 27.87 13.90
CA LYS A 120 -0.82 28.05 14.42
C LYS A 120 0.11 26.88 14.15
N GLU A 121 -0.42 25.67 13.93
CA GLU A 121 0.37 24.43 13.83
C GLU A 121 0.31 23.79 12.43
N ARG A 122 -0.12 24.52 11.41
CA ARG A 122 -0.21 24.01 10.02
C ARG A 122 1.10 23.37 9.56
N ASN A 123 2.24 23.93 9.90
CA ASN A 123 3.54 23.40 9.51
C ASN A 123 3.81 22.00 10.08
N LYS A 124 3.28 21.66 11.27
CA LYS A 124 3.40 20.31 11.83
C LYS A 124 2.61 19.31 11.01
N TRP A 125 1.42 19.70 10.56
CA TRP A 125 0.57 18.87 9.71
C TRP A 125 1.12 18.75 8.29
N ASP A 126 1.76 19.80 7.77
CA ASP A 126 2.50 19.73 6.51
C ASP A 126 3.65 18.70 6.58
N ILE A 127 4.38 18.67 7.71
CA ILE A 127 5.41 17.65 7.95
C ILE A 127 4.81 16.26 8.12
N ALA A 128 3.67 16.13 8.80
CA ALA A 128 2.97 14.86 8.96
C ALA A 128 2.46 14.32 7.62
N PHE A 129 1.95 15.18 6.76
CA PHE A 129 1.50 14.82 5.40
C PHE A 129 2.67 14.33 4.53
N PHE A 130 3.76 15.10 4.49
CA PHE A 130 4.97 14.70 3.77
C PHE A 130 5.59 13.43 4.34
N GLY A 131 5.87 13.42 5.65
CA GLY A 131 6.53 12.31 6.32
C GLY A 131 5.73 11.03 6.28
N GLY A 132 4.39 11.12 6.45
CA GLY A 132 3.48 10.00 6.33
C GLY A 132 3.47 9.41 4.92
N SER A 133 3.39 10.27 3.89
CA SER A 133 3.42 9.83 2.49
C SER A 133 4.76 9.20 2.11
N LEU A 134 5.87 9.81 2.51
CA LEU A 134 7.22 9.28 2.25
C LEU A 134 7.43 7.93 2.95
N LEU A 135 7.04 7.84 4.22
CA LEU A 135 7.21 6.64 5.03
C LEU A 135 6.35 5.48 4.50
N ALA A 136 5.09 5.76 4.17
CA ALA A 136 4.18 4.77 3.58
C ALA A 136 4.72 4.23 2.26
N THR A 137 5.14 5.11 1.35
CA THR A 137 5.70 4.74 0.05
C THR A 137 7.00 3.93 0.18
N LEU A 138 7.91 4.38 1.04
CA LEU A 138 9.18 3.68 1.26
C LEU A 138 8.95 2.27 1.81
N ALA A 139 8.10 2.15 2.83
CA ALA A 139 7.77 0.87 3.44
C ALA A 139 7.06 -0.08 2.46
N GLN A 140 6.16 0.45 1.62
CA GLN A 140 5.50 -0.29 0.56
C GLN A 140 6.49 -0.84 -0.47
N GLY A 141 7.44 -0.02 -0.91
CA GLY A 141 8.47 -0.45 -1.85
C GLY A 141 9.46 -1.45 -1.23
N ILE A 142 9.79 -1.31 0.06
CA ILE A 142 10.59 -2.30 0.79
C ILE A 142 9.85 -3.64 0.87
N ALA A 143 8.55 -3.63 1.19
CA ALA A 143 7.73 -4.84 1.21
C ALA A 143 7.69 -5.54 -0.16
N LEU A 144 7.52 -4.76 -1.24
CA LEU A 144 7.58 -5.27 -2.60
C LEU A 144 8.95 -5.89 -2.91
N GLY A 145 10.04 -5.21 -2.56
CA GLY A 145 11.40 -5.73 -2.76
C GLY A 145 11.66 -7.02 -1.99
N ALA A 146 11.16 -7.14 -0.77
CA ALA A 146 11.26 -8.38 0.02
C ALA A 146 10.48 -9.53 -0.63
N ILE A 147 9.29 -9.28 -1.16
CA ILE A 147 8.51 -10.29 -1.90
C ILE A 147 9.25 -10.75 -3.17
N LEU A 148 9.82 -9.81 -3.93
CA LEU A 148 10.54 -10.13 -5.17
C LEU A 148 11.81 -10.97 -4.94
N GLN A 149 12.44 -10.83 -3.78
CA GLN A 149 13.58 -11.67 -3.38
C GLN A 149 13.17 -13.07 -2.95
N GLY A 150 11.90 -13.29 -2.70
CA GLY A 150 11.35 -14.53 -2.18
C GLY A 150 11.31 -14.57 -0.66
N ILE A 151 10.33 -15.29 -0.13
CA ILE A 151 10.09 -15.43 1.31
C ILE A 151 10.43 -16.85 1.73
N HIS A 152 11.21 -16.99 2.79
CA HIS A 152 11.59 -18.31 3.33
C HIS A 152 10.38 -18.99 3.97
N VAL A 153 9.96 -20.10 3.39
CA VAL A 153 8.80 -20.88 3.84
C VAL A 153 9.24 -22.30 4.21
N SER A 154 8.78 -22.76 5.35
CA SER A 154 8.94 -24.16 5.77
C SER A 154 7.57 -24.74 6.11
N GLY A 155 7.18 -25.79 5.37
CA GLY A 155 5.83 -26.33 5.46
C GLY A 155 4.77 -25.31 5.07
N ARG A 156 4.00 -24.81 6.04
CA ARG A 156 2.87 -23.88 5.82
C ARG A 156 3.03 -22.56 6.59
N HIS A 157 4.24 -22.21 7.00
CA HIS A 157 4.52 -21.01 7.78
C HIS A 157 5.80 -20.32 7.33
N TYR A 158 5.93 -19.04 7.68
CA TYR A 158 7.15 -18.28 7.49
C TYR A 158 8.28 -18.86 8.38
N ALA A 159 9.45 -19.09 7.80
CA ALA A 159 10.60 -19.68 8.47
C ALA A 159 11.85 -18.77 8.48
N GLY A 160 11.69 -17.52 8.08
CA GLY A 160 12.77 -16.53 8.05
C GLY A 160 12.99 -15.80 9.37
N GLY A 161 13.95 -14.89 9.36
CA GLY A 161 14.32 -14.04 10.48
C GLY A 161 13.53 -12.73 10.53
N TRP A 162 13.65 -12.03 11.66
CA TRP A 162 12.95 -10.75 11.89
C TRP A 162 13.35 -9.62 10.91
N TRP A 163 14.58 -9.69 10.34
CA TRP A 163 15.16 -8.65 9.48
C TRP A 163 15.25 -9.04 8.00
N ASP A 164 14.70 -10.17 7.59
CA ASP A 164 14.82 -10.68 6.21
C ASP A 164 14.19 -9.74 5.17
N TRP A 165 13.25 -8.91 5.60
CA TRP A 165 12.63 -7.88 4.75
C TRP A 165 13.55 -6.67 4.48
N LEU A 166 14.61 -6.48 5.29
CA LEU A 166 15.51 -5.32 5.20
C LEU A 166 16.82 -5.69 4.50
N THR A 167 16.80 -5.66 3.19
CA THR A 167 17.96 -5.94 2.35
C THR A 167 18.34 -4.71 1.51
N PRO A 168 19.57 -4.62 0.97
CA PRO A 168 19.94 -3.55 0.05
C PRO A 168 19.01 -3.46 -1.16
N PHE A 169 18.53 -4.59 -1.68
CA PHE A 169 17.61 -4.63 -2.80
C PHE A 169 16.22 -4.10 -2.40
N SER A 170 15.69 -4.51 -1.26
CA SER A 170 14.39 -4.01 -0.80
C SER A 170 14.41 -2.50 -0.52
N ILE A 171 15.51 -1.98 0.04
CA ILE A 171 15.72 -0.54 0.22
C ILE A 171 15.77 0.17 -1.13
N LEU A 172 16.52 -0.37 -2.10
CA LEU A 172 16.58 0.19 -3.45
C LEU A 172 15.19 0.23 -4.10
N THR A 173 14.40 -0.84 -3.96
CA THR A 173 13.01 -0.90 -4.46
C THR A 173 12.14 0.14 -3.77
N GLY A 174 12.34 0.35 -2.46
CA GLY A 174 11.67 1.41 -1.69
C GLY A 174 11.97 2.81 -2.23
N VAL A 175 13.24 3.12 -2.47
CA VAL A 175 13.65 4.41 -3.05
C VAL A 175 13.14 4.57 -4.48
N ALA A 176 13.19 3.52 -5.28
CA ALA A 176 12.66 3.53 -6.65
C ALA A 176 11.14 3.82 -6.67
N LEU A 177 10.37 3.24 -5.73
CA LEU A 177 8.95 3.51 -5.61
C LEU A 177 8.66 4.95 -5.18
N VAL A 178 9.47 5.53 -4.27
CA VAL A 178 9.37 6.95 -3.90
C VAL A 178 9.55 7.86 -5.13
N ILE A 179 10.52 7.57 -5.97
CA ILE A 179 10.75 8.34 -7.22
C ILE A 179 9.58 8.13 -8.19
N GLY A 180 9.10 6.90 -8.34
CA GLY A 180 7.95 6.58 -9.20
C GLY A 180 6.68 7.29 -8.77
N TYR A 181 6.37 7.30 -7.48
CA TYR A 181 5.20 8.00 -6.96
C TYR A 181 5.35 9.52 -7.01
N ALA A 182 6.55 10.05 -6.77
CA ALA A 182 6.84 11.47 -6.99
C ALA A 182 6.58 11.86 -8.46
N LEU A 183 6.94 11.00 -9.42
CA LEU A 183 6.65 11.22 -10.83
C LEU A 183 5.14 11.19 -11.10
N LEU A 184 4.40 10.24 -10.55
CA LEU A 184 2.93 10.19 -10.66
C LEU A 184 2.29 11.45 -10.07
N GLY A 185 2.72 11.88 -8.88
CA GLY A 185 2.25 13.12 -8.26
C GLY A 185 2.57 14.36 -9.11
N ALA A 186 3.74 14.42 -9.74
CA ALA A 186 4.12 15.53 -10.61
C ALA A 186 3.26 15.60 -11.89
N THR A 187 2.71 14.48 -12.36
CA THR A 187 1.80 14.47 -13.53
C THR A 187 0.38 14.92 -13.19
N TRP A 188 0.04 14.94 -11.91
CA TRP A 188 -1.25 15.43 -11.42
C TRP A 188 -1.28 16.96 -11.27
N LEU A 189 -0.13 17.58 -10.99
CA LEU A 189 0.03 19.03 -10.79
C LEU A 189 0.05 19.80 -12.11
#